data_4680ec164670d5db6e5c90371de2140b
#
_entry.id   4680ec164670d5db6e5c90371de2140b
#
_cell.length_a   1.000
_cell.length_b   1.000
_cell.length_c   1.000
_cell.angle_alpha   90.00
_cell.angle_beta   90.00
_cell.angle_gamma   90.00
#
_symmetry.space_group_name_H-M   'P 1'
#
loop_
_entity.id
_entity.type
_entity.pdbx_description
1 polymer ?
#
loop_
_entity_poly.entity_id
_entity_poly.type
_entity_poly.pdbx_seq_one_letter_code
_entity_poly.pdbx_strand_id
1 'polypeptide(L)'
;NNKLAALGGTEAHPIQECDVDFEPPWKIWVEEALPLLACVDESGTLQVELLDEMKAFGAGDDDDVVDGDFAPGLIEKEAMTITLEVFRYCPEAAESGWDTLTCTVPGHATVQDLLITMQQEIDGSLAFRRGSSAGTPTTGVRVNGRIVLADCAQLADLAKDGGRVRIEPLPGHPVVRDLVVDTARYESHRSRAEPWIRTDP
;
A
#
# COMPACT_ATOMS: atom_id res chain seq x y z
N ASN A 1 -12.53 12.45 21.70
CA ASN A 1 -11.50 12.99 22.63
C ASN A 1 -11.80 12.72 24.10
N ASN A 2 -13.03 12.91 24.61
CA ASN A 2 -13.36 12.74 26.04
C ASN A 2 -13.00 11.35 26.63
N LYS A 3 -13.06 10.27 25.83
CA LYS A 3 -12.68 8.92 26.28
C LYS A 3 -11.17 8.76 26.44
N LEU A 4 -10.37 9.36 25.57
CA LEU A 4 -8.90 9.31 25.66
C LEU A 4 -8.40 10.17 26.82
N ALA A 5 -9.00 11.33 27.03
CA ALA A 5 -8.69 12.17 28.21
C ALA A 5 -9.01 11.46 29.53
N ALA A 6 -10.12 10.70 29.60
CA ALA A 6 -10.47 9.90 30.77
C ALA A 6 -9.50 8.75 31.06
N LEU A 7 -8.73 8.30 30.06
CA LEU A 7 -7.68 7.29 30.15
C LEU A 7 -6.28 7.90 30.39
N GLY A 8 -6.19 9.21 30.63
CA GLY A 8 -4.92 9.91 30.86
C GLY A 8 -4.24 10.44 29.61
N GLY A 9 -4.90 10.37 28.46
CA GLY A 9 -4.37 10.96 27.23
C GLY A 9 -4.44 12.49 27.27
N THR A 10 -3.37 13.15 26.83
CA THR A 10 -3.31 14.59 26.64
C THR A 10 -3.50 14.93 25.16
N GLU A 11 -4.36 15.92 24.89
CA GLU A 11 -4.55 16.43 23.54
C GLU A 11 -3.35 17.33 23.19
N ALA A 12 -2.56 16.91 22.22
CA ALA A 12 -1.38 17.67 21.78
C ALA A 12 -1.74 18.76 20.74
N HIS A 13 -2.79 18.53 19.95
CA HIS A 13 -3.28 19.46 18.93
C HIS A 13 -4.80 19.33 18.78
N PRO A 14 -5.55 20.43 18.59
CA PRO A 14 -6.99 20.36 18.33
C PRO A 14 -7.31 19.62 17.05
N ILE A 15 -8.46 18.93 17.05
CA ILE A 15 -8.95 18.24 15.86
C ILE A 15 -9.25 19.28 14.79
N GLN A 16 -8.70 19.05 13.57
CA GLN A 16 -9.04 19.84 12.40
C GLN A 16 -10.12 19.14 11.60
N GLU A 17 -11.23 19.81 11.38
CA GLU A 17 -12.29 19.30 10.52
C GLU A 17 -11.98 19.64 9.06
N CYS A 18 -11.95 18.60 8.22
CA CYS A 18 -11.71 18.73 6.77
C CYS A 18 -12.99 18.30 6.04
N ASP A 19 -13.46 19.13 5.12
CA ASP A 19 -14.59 18.84 4.23
C ASP A 19 -14.13 18.90 2.76
N VAL A 20 -14.97 19.23 1.83
CA VAL A 20 -14.68 19.28 0.38
C VAL A 20 -13.46 20.14 0.06
N ASP A 21 -13.29 21.26 0.75
CA ASP A 21 -12.12 22.15 0.67
C ASP A 21 -11.09 21.81 1.76
N PHE A 22 -10.55 20.60 1.72
CA PHE A 22 -9.67 20.08 2.77
C PHE A 22 -8.25 20.64 2.74
N GLU A 23 -7.77 21.21 1.63
CA GLU A 23 -6.38 21.63 1.48
C GLU A 23 -5.94 22.69 2.50
N PRO A 24 -6.68 23.83 2.73
CA PRO A 24 -6.26 24.80 3.71
C PRO A 24 -6.22 24.25 5.15
N PRO A 25 -7.25 23.56 5.67
CA PRO A 25 -7.21 23.00 7.01
C PRO A 25 -6.17 21.87 7.14
N TRP A 26 -5.96 21.09 6.09
CA TRP A 26 -4.91 20.08 6.04
C TRP A 26 -3.52 20.70 6.17
N LYS A 27 -3.23 21.76 5.42
CA LYS A 27 -1.93 22.45 5.44
C LYS A 27 -1.64 23.01 6.85
N ILE A 28 -2.61 23.68 7.46
CA ILE A 28 -2.49 24.21 8.83
C ILE A 28 -2.21 23.05 9.81
N TRP A 29 -2.95 21.94 9.69
CA TRP A 29 -2.75 20.80 10.57
C TRP A 29 -1.35 20.19 10.42
N VAL A 30 -0.85 20.05 9.19
CA VAL A 30 0.50 19.54 8.92
C VAL A 30 1.55 20.47 9.54
N GLU A 31 1.46 21.78 9.32
CA GLU A 31 2.40 22.76 9.84
C GLU A 31 2.44 22.83 11.37
N GLU A 32 1.33 22.58 12.04
CA GLU A 32 1.21 22.66 13.50
C GLU A 32 1.40 21.32 14.20
N ALA A 33 0.85 20.22 13.65
CA ALA A 33 0.86 18.90 14.31
C ALA A 33 2.14 18.10 14.07
N LEU A 34 2.77 18.18 12.88
CA LEU A 34 3.98 17.41 12.61
C LEU A 34 5.16 17.81 13.51
N PRO A 35 5.45 19.10 13.74
CA PRO A 35 6.50 19.50 14.69
C PRO A 35 6.27 18.96 16.09
N LEU A 36 5.00 18.92 16.55
CA LEU A 36 4.65 18.35 17.86
C LEU A 36 4.93 16.86 17.93
N LEU A 37 4.61 16.11 16.88
CA LEU A 37 4.90 14.66 16.83
C LEU A 37 6.40 14.38 16.84
N ALA A 38 7.20 15.20 16.15
CA ALA A 38 8.66 15.08 16.14
C ALA A 38 9.31 15.35 17.50
N CYS A 39 8.62 16.07 18.40
CA CYS A 39 9.10 16.38 19.73
C CYS A 39 8.70 15.34 20.80
N VAL A 40 8.07 14.23 20.43
CA VAL A 40 7.69 13.18 21.40
C VAL A 40 8.83 12.16 21.54
N ASP A 41 9.29 11.93 22.76
CA ASP A 41 10.34 10.95 23.06
C ASP A 41 9.80 9.49 23.10
N GLU A 42 10.71 8.53 23.27
CA GLU A 42 10.39 7.10 23.35
C GLU A 42 9.44 6.74 24.50
N SER A 43 9.34 7.60 25.52
CA SER A 43 8.41 7.43 26.65
C SER A 43 7.01 8.01 26.38
N GLY A 44 6.82 8.68 25.24
CA GLY A 44 5.59 9.38 24.89
C GLY A 44 5.48 10.77 25.56
N THR A 45 6.59 11.32 26.06
CA THR A 45 6.61 12.65 26.69
C THR A 45 6.97 13.71 25.64
N LEU A 46 6.19 14.80 25.58
CA LEU A 46 6.43 15.92 24.69
C LEU A 46 7.59 16.79 25.21
N GLN A 47 8.64 16.92 24.42
CA GLN A 47 9.81 17.76 24.65
C GLN A 47 9.57 19.16 24.07
N VAL A 48 8.93 20.03 24.83
CA VAL A 48 8.50 21.37 24.38
C VAL A 48 9.69 22.24 23.95
N GLU A 49 10.87 22.00 24.52
CA GLU A 49 12.10 22.76 24.23
C GLU A 49 12.58 22.58 22.77
N LEU A 50 12.23 21.45 22.13
CA LEU A 50 12.57 21.14 20.74
C LEU A 50 11.57 21.71 19.73
N LEU A 51 10.43 22.23 20.19
CA LEU A 51 9.33 22.63 19.31
C LEU A 51 9.71 23.78 18.37
N ASP A 52 10.45 24.77 18.88
CA ASP A 52 10.87 25.92 18.06
C ASP A 52 11.90 25.50 16.99
N GLU A 53 12.80 24.56 17.34
CA GLU A 53 13.76 24.00 16.39
C GLU A 53 13.07 23.17 15.31
N MET A 54 12.09 22.35 15.67
CA MET A 54 11.32 21.54 14.73
C MET A 54 10.43 22.40 13.83
N LYS A 55 9.84 23.48 14.34
CA LYS A 55 9.10 24.45 13.53
C LYS A 55 10.00 25.18 12.55
N ALA A 56 11.21 25.59 12.98
CA ALA A 56 12.19 26.22 12.11
C ALA A 56 12.67 25.28 11.00
N PHE A 57 12.80 23.97 11.32
CA PHE A 57 13.14 22.95 10.33
C PHE A 57 12.02 22.74 9.30
N GLY A 58 10.75 22.77 9.74
CA GLY A 58 9.59 22.64 8.85
C GLY A 58 9.27 23.90 8.03
N ALA A 59 9.78 25.08 8.46
CA ALA A 59 9.62 26.36 7.79
C ALA A 59 10.82 26.73 6.87
N GLY A 60 11.62 25.75 6.48
CA GLY A 60 12.69 25.92 5.51
C GLY A 60 12.19 26.61 4.23
N ASP A 61 12.97 27.56 3.70
CA ASP A 61 12.61 28.42 2.58
C ASP A 61 11.91 27.66 1.45
N ASP A 62 10.69 28.12 1.08
CA ASP A 62 9.91 27.62 -0.07
C ASP A 62 10.65 27.77 -1.42
N ASP A 63 11.82 28.44 -1.44
CA ASP A 63 12.64 28.65 -2.65
C ASP A 63 13.53 27.43 -3.00
N ASP A 64 13.71 26.48 -2.10
CA ASP A 64 14.40 25.21 -2.34
C ASP A 64 13.44 24.01 -2.51
N VAL A 65 12.25 24.23 -3.04
CA VAL A 65 11.45 23.13 -3.60
C VAL A 65 12.17 22.65 -4.85
N VAL A 66 13.22 21.89 -4.65
CA VAL A 66 13.70 20.93 -5.64
C VAL A 66 12.50 20.04 -5.91
N ASP A 67 11.93 20.22 -7.09
CA ASP A 67 10.95 19.32 -7.67
C ASP A 67 11.62 17.94 -7.72
N GLY A 68 11.39 17.12 -6.72
CA GLY A 68 12.03 15.83 -6.58
C GLY A 68 12.18 15.41 -5.11
N ASP A 69 11.41 14.41 -4.74
CA ASP A 69 11.72 13.44 -3.69
C ASP A 69 11.79 13.92 -2.22
N PHE A 70 10.67 14.37 -1.67
CA PHE A 70 10.47 14.20 -0.25
C PHE A 70 9.78 12.83 0.03
N ALA A 71 10.53 11.74 -0.15
CA ALA A 71 10.22 10.47 0.48
C ALA A 71 11.07 10.39 1.77
N PRO A 72 10.48 10.54 2.98
CA PRO A 72 11.25 10.45 4.21
C PRO A 72 11.85 9.04 4.32
N GLY A 73 13.16 8.91 4.13
CA GLY A 73 13.92 7.71 4.46
C GLY A 73 13.65 6.48 3.59
N LEU A 74 13.06 6.62 2.41
CA LEU A 74 13.16 5.57 1.40
C LEU A 74 14.62 5.57 0.94
N ILE A 75 15.42 4.71 1.56
CA ILE A 75 16.66 4.25 0.93
C ILE A 75 16.22 3.85 -0.47
N GLU A 76 16.67 4.56 -1.50
CA GLU A 76 16.49 4.14 -2.89
C GLU A 76 17.11 2.74 -2.98
N LYS A 77 16.28 1.73 -2.78
CA LYS A 77 16.70 0.37 -3.10
C LYS A 77 16.90 0.39 -4.61
N GLU A 78 18.11 0.06 -5.03
CA GLU A 78 18.48 -0.04 -6.43
C GLU A 78 17.38 -0.76 -7.22
N ALA A 79 17.11 -0.28 -8.42
CA ALA A 79 16.14 -0.91 -9.30
C ALA A 79 16.51 -2.38 -9.50
N MET A 80 15.53 -3.26 -9.47
CA MET A 80 15.74 -4.70 -9.65
C MET A 80 15.08 -5.18 -10.94
N THR A 81 15.80 -6.05 -11.67
CA THR A 81 15.29 -6.70 -12.87
C THR A 81 14.68 -8.04 -12.48
N ILE A 82 13.42 -8.25 -12.84
CA ILE A 82 12.68 -9.47 -12.51
C ILE A 82 12.22 -10.16 -13.79
N THR A 83 12.46 -11.47 -13.86
CA THR A 83 11.82 -12.33 -14.85
C THR A 83 10.51 -12.86 -14.25
N LEU A 84 9.38 -12.38 -14.78
CA LEU A 84 8.06 -12.79 -14.36
C LEU A 84 7.56 -13.96 -15.22
N GLU A 85 7.12 -15.04 -14.58
CA GLU A 85 6.26 -16.07 -15.17
C GLU A 85 4.84 -15.85 -14.66
N VAL A 86 3.94 -15.40 -15.50
CA VAL A 86 2.56 -15.12 -15.14
C VAL A 86 1.60 -16.11 -15.79
N PHE A 87 0.67 -16.64 -14.98
CA PHE A 87 -0.39 -17.50 -15.49
C PHE A 87 -1.38 -16.68 -16.33
N ARG A 88 -1.73 -17.23 -17.50
CA ARG A 88 -2.71 -16.66 -18.45
C ARG A 88 -3.88 -17.62 -18.61
N TYR A 89 -5.06 -17.05 -18.69
CA TYR A 89 -6.28 -17.79 -19.01
C TYR A 89 -7.24 -16.91 -19.81
N CYS A 90 -7.60 -17.39 -20.99
CA CYS A 90 -8.59 -16.75 -21.87
C CYS A 90 -9.90 -17.55 -21.79
N PRO A 91 -10.96 -17.02 -21.17
CA PRO A 91 -12.23 -17.75 -21.04
C PRO A 91 -12.94 -17.99 -22.37
N GLU A 92 -12.74 -17.10 -23.37
CA GLU A 92 -13.34 -17.21 -24.70
C GLU A 92 -12.81 -18.43 -25.48
N ALA A 93 -11.52 -18.72 -25.33
CA ALA A 93 -10.86 -19.87 -25.96
C ALA A 93 -10.79 -21.11 -25.06
N ALA A 94 -11.08 -20.94 -23.77
CA ALA A 94 -10.84 -21.96 -22.72
C ALA A 94 -9.39 -22.45 -22.69
N GLU A 95 -8.45 -21.59 -23.06
CA GLU A 95 -7.02 -21.91 -23.10
C GLU A 95 -6.29 -21.29 -21.91
N SER A 96 -5.36 -22.05 -21.36
CA SER A 96 -4.46 -21.58 -20.30
C SER A 96 -3.01 -21.78 -20.68
N GLY A 97 -2.14 -20.90 -20.20
CA GLY A 97 -0.72 -20.93 -20.49
C GLY A 97 0.11 -20.12 -19.50
N TRP A 98 1.33 -19.85 -19.89
CA TRP A 98 2.29 -19.07 -19.11
C TRP A 98 2.98 -18.10 -20.04
N ASP A 99 3.02 -16.84 -19.65
CA ASP A 99 3.85 -15.84 -20.29
C ASP A 99 5.10 -15.60 -19.44
N THR A 100 6.24 -15.46 -20.11
CA THR A 100 7.51 -15.12 -19.48
C THR A 100 7.93 -13.74 -19.97
N LEU A 101 8.03 -12.81 -19.06
CA LEU A 101 8.28 -11.40 -19.33
C LEU A 101 9.40 -10.91 -18.40
N THR A 102 10.18 -9.93 -18.84
CA THR A 102 11.23 -9.34 -18.00
C THR A 102 10.99 -7.84 -17.91
N CYS A 103 11.02 -7.31 -16.70
CA CYS A 103 10.90 -5.88 -16.48
C CYS A 103 11.81 -5.42 -15.33
N THR A 104 12.07 -4.12 -15.28
CA THR A 104 12.82 -3.47 -14.20
C THR A 104 11.84 -2.65 -13.38
N VAL A 105 11.88 -2.84 -12.06
CA VAL A 105 11.03 -2.16 -11.10
C VAL A 105 11.88 -1.58 -9.97
N PRO A 106 11.39 -0.56 -9.24
CA PRO A 106 12.07 -0.06 -8.05
C PRO A 106 12.27 -1.18 -7.00
N GLY A 107 13.39 -1.17 -6.28
CA GLY A 107 13.70 -2.21 -5.30
C GLY A 107 12.75 -2.28 -4.09
N HIS A 108 11.88 -1.27 -3.92
CA HIS A 108 10.80 -1.25 -2.94
C HIS A 108 9.43 -1.65 -3.52
N ALA A 109 9.38 -2.05 -4.79
CA ALA A 109 8.12 -2.39 -5.47
C ALA A 109 7.44 -3.60 -4.83
N THR A 110 6.12 -3.56 -4.80
CA THR A 110 5.27 -4.68 -4.43
C THR A 110 5.01 -5.60 -5.63
N VAL A 111 4.41 -6.75 -5.38
CA VAL A 111 3.93 -7.64 -6.45
C VAL A 111 2.89 -6.92 -7.32
N GLN A 112 2.04 -6.09 -6.72
CA GLN A 112 1.05 -5.31 -7.47
C GLN A 112 1.71 -4.27 -8.38
N ASP A 113 2.76 -3.58 -7.92
CA ASP A 113 3.50 -2.62 -8.73
C ASP A 113 4.14 -3.30 -9.95
N LEU A 114 4.72 -4.50 -9.75
CA LEU A 114 5.22 -5.33 -10.85
C LEU A 114 4.11 -5.63 -11.89
N LEU A 115 2.93 -6.07 -11.43
CA LEU A 115 1.81 -6.38 -12.33
C LEU A 115 1.27 -5.12 -13.05
N ILE A 116 1.28 -3.97 -12.40
CA ILE A 116 0.90 -2.68 -13.00
C ILE A 116 1.89 -2.28 -14.09
N THR A 117 3.19 -2.33 -13.79
CA THR A 117 4.25 -2.03 -14.76
C THR A 117 4.13 -2.95 -15.99
N MET A 118 3.94 -4.25 -15.75
CA MET A 118 3.73 -5.22 -16.82
C MET A 118 2.52 -4.88 -17.70
N GLN A 119 1.38 -4.55 -17.07
CA GLN A 119 0.16 -4.21 -17.79
C GLN A 119 0.30 -2.92 -18.60
N GLN A 120 1.02 -1.93 -18.05
CA GLN A 120 1.17 -0.62 -18.71
C GLN A 120 2.21 -0.63 -19.83
N GLU A 121 3.33 -1.32 -19.64
CA GLU A 121 4.47 -1.20 -20.54
C GLU A 121 4.61 -2.35 -21.53
N ILE A 122 4.08 -3.54 -21.21
CA ILE A 122 4.35 -4.74 -22.00
C ILE A 122 3.07 -5.38 -22.54
N ASP A 123 2.08 -5.67 -21.67
CA ASP A 123 0.87 -6.38 -22.07
C ASP A 123 -0.38 -5.84 -21.38
N GLY A 124 -1.06 -4.90 -22.03
CA GLY A 124 -2.31 -4.30 -21.55
C GLY A 124 -3.47 -5.27 -21.36
N SER A 125 -3.38 -6.50 -21.85
CA SER A 125 -4.42 -7.52 -21.72
C SER A 125 -4.37 -8.30 -20.41
N LEU A 126 -3.27 -8.17 -19.61
CA LEU A 126 -3.10 -8.86 -18.35
C LEU A 126 -4.18 -8.45 -17.35
N ALA A 127 -4.98 -9.43 -16.91
CA ALA A 127 -6.07 -9.20 -15.95
C ALA A 127 -5.68 -9.60 -14.53
N PHE A 128 -5.75 -8.64 -13.61
CA PHE A 128 -5.57 -8.85 -12.18
C PHE A 128 -6.40 -7.87 -11.36
N ARG A 129 -6.62 -8.16 -10.08
CA ARG A 129 -7.32 -7.24 -9.17
C ARG A 129 -6.33 -6.30 -8.52
N ARG A 130 -6.60 -5.00 -8.61
CA ARG A 130 -5.84 -3.98 -7.89
C ARG A 130 -6.40 -3.84 -6.47
N GLY A 131 -5.51 -3.81 -5.48
CA GLY A 131 -5.85 -3.46 -4.12
C GLY A 131 -6.24 -2.00 -4.04
N SER A 132 -7.21 -1.71 -3.19
CA SER A 132 -7.42 -0.36 -2.71
C SER A 132 -6.93 -0.28 -1.27
N SER A 133 -6.43 0.87 -0.85
CA SER A 133 -6.03 1.17 0.53
C SER A 133 -7.14 0.92 1.58
N ALA A 134 -8.33 0.59 1.14
CA ALA A 134 -9.50 0.31 1.98
C ALA A 134 -9.57 -1.12 2.54
N GLY A 135 -8.50 -1.92 2.45
CA GLY A 135 -8.39 -3.20 3.16
C GLY A 135 -9.30 -4.33 2.68
N THR A 136 -9.72 -4.31 1.42
CA THR A 136 -10.47 -5.44 0.84
C THR A 136 -9.48 -6.53 0.41
N PRO A 137 -9.53 -7.76 0.96
CA PRO A 137 -8.56 -8.83 0.68
C PRO A 137 -8.82 -9.49 -0.70
N THR A 138 -8.90 -8.68 -1.76
CA THR A 138 -9.18 -9.16 -3.12
C THR A 138 -7.92 -9.34 -3.97
N THR A 139 -6.75 -8.97 -3.44
CA THR A 139 -5.46 -8.99 -4.14
C THR A 139 -4.68 -10.28 -3.94
N GLY A 140 -5.31 -11.31 -3.35
CA GLY A 140 -4.65 -12.59 -3.10
C GLY A 140 -4.19 -13.27 -4.39
N VAL A 141 -2.90 -13.59 -4.44
CA VAL A 141 -2.25 -14.36 -5.52
C VAL A 141 -1.32 -15.39 -4.92
N ARG A 142 -0.91 -16.38 -5.72
CA ARG A 142 0.15 -17.30 -5.31
C ARG A 142 1.44 -16.92 -6.01
N VAL A 143 2.47 -16.60 -5.24
CA VAL A 143 3.80 -16.20 -5.74
C VAL A 143 4.82 -17.21 -5.28
N ASN A 144 5.54 -17.83 -6.20
CA ASN A 144 6.53 -18.87 -5.91
C ASN A 144 5.99 -19.96 -4.96
N GLY A 145 4.72 -20.35 -5.13
CA GLY A 145 4.03 -21.35 -4.32
C GLY A 145 3.44 -20.84 -2.98
N ARG A 146 3.68 -19.58 -2.59
CA ARG A 146 3.15 -18.96 -1.36
C ARG A 146 1.99 -18.04 -1.67
N ILE A 147 0.94 -18.08 -0.86
CA ILE A 147 -0.19 -17.13 -0.99
C ILE A 147 0.22 -15.82 -0.33
N VAL A 148 0.08 -14.72 -1.06
CA VAL A 148 0.40 -13.37 -0.60
C VAL A 148 -0.69 -12.39 -1.05
N LEU A 149 -0.76 -11.22 -0.42
CA LEU A 149 -1.53 -10.08 -0.91
C LEU A 149 -0.60 -9.26 -1.81
N ALA A 150 -0.97 -9.10 -3.07
CA ALA A 150 -0.11 -8.48 -4.08
C ALA A 150 0.25 -7.02 -3.76
N ASP A 151 -0.65 -6.29 -3.12
CA ASP A 151 -0.49 -4.90 -2.70
C ASP A 151 0.41 -4.71 -1.46
N CYS A 152 0.66 -5.78 -0.70
CA CYS A 152 1.48 -5.73 0.52
C CYS A 152 2.83 -6.44 0.36
N ALA A 153 2.92 -7.45 -0.50
CA ALA A 153 4.10 -8.30 -0.62
C ALA A 153 5.22 -7.59 -1.39
N GLN A 154 6.35 -7.35 -0.71
CA GLN A 154 7.54 -6.75 -1.32
C GLN A 154 8.25 -7.75 -2.24
N LEU A 155 8.62 -7.31 -3.44
CA LEU A 155 9.35 -8.17 -4.38
C LEU A 155 10.72 -8.59 -3.86
N ALA A 156 11.41 -7.71 -3.13
CA ALA A 156 12.71 -7.99 -2.54
C ALA A 156 12.70 -9.16 -1.54
N ASP A 157 11.54 -9.48 -0.94
CA ASP A 157 11.37 -10.62 -0.04
C ASP A 157 11.08 -11.93 -0.80
N LEU A 158 10.69 -11.84 -2.07
CA LEU A 158 10.27 -12.96 -2.90
C LEU A 158 11.31 -13.36 -3.93
N ALA A 159 12.14 -12.42 -4.39
CA ALA A 159 13.21 -12.64 -5.34
C ALA A 159 14.37 -11.66 -5.13
N LYS A 160 15.56 -12.04 -5.59
CA LYS A 160 16.72 -11.14 -5.69
C LYS A 160 16.73 -10.48 -7.06
N ASP A 161 17.55 -9.45 -7.24
CA ASP A 161 17.81 -8.86 -8.54
C ASP A 161 18.25 -9.94 -9.56
N GLY A 162 17.74 -9.86 -10.78
CA GLY A 162 17.89 -10.90 -11.80
C GLY A 162 17.09 -12.18 -11.52
N GLY A 163 16.31 -12.21 -10.44
CA GLY A 163 15.55 -13.39 -10.03
C GLY A 163 14.26 -13.62 -10.84
N ARG A 164 13.69 -14.82 -10.63
CA ARG A 164 12.43 -15.22 -11.26
C ARG A 164 11.30 -15.22 -10.23
N VAL A 165 10.17 -14.66 -10.63
CA VAL A 165 8.93 -14.64 -9.86
C VAL A 165 7.83 -15.32 -10.67
N ARG A 166 7.22 -16.35 -10.12
CA ARG A 166 6.10 -17.06 -10.73
C ARG A 166 4.82 -16.69 -10.03
N ILE A 167 3.87 -16.10 -10.78
CA ILE A 167 2.59 -15.63 -10.24
C ILE A 167 1.44 -16.46 -10.82
N GLU A 168 0.62 -16.97 -9.92
CA GLU A 168 -0.54 -17.80 -10.21
C GLU A 168 -1.80 -17.21 -9.55
N PRO A 169 -2.99 -17.48 -10.08
CA PRO A 169 -4.23 -17.08 -9.43
C PRO A 169 -4.36 -17.71 -8.03
N LEU A 170 -5.16 -17.09 -7.18
CA LEU A 170 -5.45 -17.59 -5.84
C LEU A 170 -6.01 -19.00 -5.92
N PRO A 171 -5.38 -20.02 -5.28
CA PRO A 171 -5.82 -21.40 -5.35
C PRO A 171 -7.16 -21.60 -4.65
N GLY A 172 -7.91 -22.61 -5.10
CA GLY A 172 -9.21 -22.96 -4.51
C GLY A 172 -10.39 -22.12 -5.00
N HIS A 173 -10.16 -21.23 -5.95
CA HIS A 173 -11.19 -20.43 -6.61
C HIS A 173 -11.20 -20.67 -8.12
N PRO A 174 -12.38 -20.66 -8.77
CA PRO A 174 -12.46 -20.70 -10.23
C PRO A 174 -11.77 -19.50 -10.86
N VAL A 175 -10.95 -19.70 -11.89
CA VAL A 175 -10.30 -18.61 -12.62
C VAL A 175 -11.30 -17.99 -13.58
N VAL A 176 -11.45 -16.69 -13.55
CA VAL A 176 -12.27 -15.90 -14.46
C VAL A 176 -11.45 -15.47 -15.67
N ARG A 177 -10.30 -14.86 -15.44
CA ARG A 177 -9.32 -14.47 -16.46
C ARG A 177 -7.96 -14.23 -15.80
N ASP A 178 -6.91 -14.80 -16.34
CA ASP A 178 -5.52 -14.69 -15.86
C ASP A 178 -5.41 -14.87 -14.32
N LEU A 179 -5.13 -13.81 -13.58
CA LEU A 179 -5.03 -13.84 -12.12
C LEU A 179 -6.35 -13.50 -11.41
N VAL A 180 -7.39 -13.13 -12.16
CA VAL A 180 -8.71 -12.82 -11.59
C VAL A 180 -9.46 -14.12 -11.32
N VAL A 181 -9.90 -14.29 -10.07
CA VAL A 181 -10.68 -15.45 -9.62
C VAL A 181 -12.09 -15.04 -9.18
N ASP A 182 -13.02 -16.00 -9.22
CA ASP A 182 -14.36 -15.83 -8.66
C ASP A 182 -14.32 -15.96 -7.12
N THR A 183 -14.64 -14.88 -6.44
CA THR A 183 -14.65 -14.77 -4.97
C THR A 183 -16.06 -14.91 -4.36
N ALA A 184 -17.10 -15.21 -5.15
CA ALA A 184 -18.49 -15.25 -4.68
C ALA A 184 -18.68 -16.19 -3.48
N ARG A 185 -18.04 -17.35 -3.51
CA ARG A 185 -18.08 -18.31 -2.38
C ARG A 185 -17.44 -17.73 -1.12
N TYR A 186 -16.30 -17.07 -1.26
CA TYR A 186 -15.61 -16.40 -0.15
C TYR A 186 -16.49 -15.29 0.44
N GLU A 187 -17.06 -14.43 -0.39
CA GLU A 187 -17.94 -13.34 0.05
C GLU A 187 -19.20 -13.88 0.75
N SER A 188 -19.76 -14.98 0.28
CA SER A 188 -20.88 -15.64 0.93
C SER A 188 -20.49 -16.16 2.34
N HIS A 189 -19.31 -16.75 2.50
CA HIS A 189 -18.83 -17.19 3.80
C HIS A 189 -18.51 -16.02 4.72
N ARG A 190 -17.88 -14.97 4.20
CA ARG A 190 -17.59 -13.73 4.93
C ARG A 190 -18.86 -13.08 5.46
N SER A 191 -19.89 -12.98 4.62
CA SER A 191 -21.17 -12.39 5.01
C SER A 191 -21.86 -13.19 6.11
N ARG A 192 -21.72 -14.52 6.11
CA ARG A 192 -22.28 -15.39 7.18
C ARG A 192 -21.49 -15.28 8.48
N ALA A 193 -20.19 -15.09 8.39
CA ALA A 193 -19.32 -14.97 9.56
C ALA A 193 -19.45 -13.60 10.25
N GLU A 194 -20.04 -12.61 9.56
CA GLU A 194 -20.22 -11.23 10.06
C GLU A 194 -18.97 -10.70 10.79
N PRO A 195 -17.78 -10.66 10.14
CA PRO A 195 -16.51 -10.38 10.81
C PRO A 195 -16.32 -8.90 11.20
N TRP A 196 -17.32 -8.06 10.95
CA TRP A 196 -17.32 -6.66 11.32
C TRP A 196 -17.80 -6.46 12.76
N ILE A 197 -17.29 -5.40 13.40
CA ILE A 197 -17.75 -5.00 14.72
C ILE A 197 -19.20 -4.49 14.61
N ARG A 198 -20.11 -5.13 15.36
CA ARG A 198 -21.45 -4.59 15.56
C ARG A 198 -21.37 -3.50 16.62
N THR A 199 -21.75 -2.30 16.26
CA THR A 199 -22.09 -1.27 17.25
C THR A 199 -23.58 -1.42 17.54
N ASP A 200 -23.92 -1.78 18.77
CA ASP A 200 -25.33 -1.72 19.21
C ASP A 200 -25.84 -0.29 19.04
N PRO A 201 -27.12 -0.11 18.58
CA PRO A 201 -27.70 1.21 18.36
C PRO A 201 -27.85 2.03 19.63
#